data_770a4ad67cb7a9326733c12ab6d0170f
#
_entry.id   770a4ad67cb7a9326733c12ab6d0170f
#
_cell.length_a   1.000
_cell.length_b   1.000
_cell.length_c   1.000
_cell.angle_alpha   90.00
_cell.angle_beta   90.00
_cell.angle_gamma   90.00
#
_symmetry.space_group_name_H-M   'P 1'
#
loop_
_entity.id
_entity.type
_entity.pdbx_description
1 polymer ?
#
loop_
_entity_poly.entity_id
_entity_poly.type
_entity_poly.pdbx_seq_one_letter_code
_entity_poly.pdbx_strand_id
1 'polypeptide(L)'
;MAGPEGKRRKRARDDGDDAAAKSQKIGGDVKVTYIEPEGLHPVLLSTPGLITPSLPFDPYTKPKSTKSAGKPPKPTTHHLTLHSSHHQRVDYTANSSTTDHHLTHYLGIFDPTSSTLQLVPSHHLTLHAIPRKNNLTPSERAAKQHRKTYTTQREALGREFGTKKAQKILDSRTVNAITAPTPKGKGKALDVQDAILDSIAENTTPATKREEMEQDLLSSKPIPRPNLQAETVEDVYPLSTLIPASDLHLIPSKDWLDAVNAGEAILFSHRFPAKRVEGIAKSEDMEKLKALRYLTLLLEFHDVLQTAGRGGKKVPKKEVMTQKLGAWPTQLVESVRRFFANERGELGKWELERLWCWVCALGLFVSEGWRMEMSDLKLDLKMENKQLAQYFSELGAKVSAPSEKDREVFGMTKAQAAVSRVARLRLPLEFPKVRSGRRR
;
A
#
# COMPACT_ATOMS: atom_id res chain seq x y z
N MET A 1 -68.41 31.61 -12.51
CA MET A 1 -67.72 31.10 -13.71
C MET A 1 -67.17 29.75 -13.38
N ALA A 2 -67.73 28.75 -14.03
CA ALA A 2 -67.47 27.32 -13.78
C ALA A 2 -66.17 26.88 -14.49
N GLY A 3 -65.32 26.14 -13.79
CA GLY A 3 -64.17 25.43 -14.37
C GLY A 3 -64.54 23.94 -14.57
N PRO A 4 -64.00 23.27 -15.59
CA PRO A 4 -64.51 22.00 -16.06
C PRO A 4 -63.93 20.80 -15.30
N GLU A 5 -64.82 19.86 -15.04
CA GLU A 5 -64.61 18.55 -14.46
C GLU A 5 -63.70 17.67 -15.32
N GLY A 6 -62.66 17.14 -14.72
CA GLY A 6 -61.78 16.13 -15.28
C GLY A 6 -62.36 14.72 -15.22
N LYS A 7 -62.78 14.15 -16.35
CA LYS A 7 -63.26 12.79 -16.47
C LYS A 7 -62.19 11.78 -16.13
N ARG A 8 -62.41 11.02 -15.06
CA ARG A 8 -61.65 9.79 -14.72
C ARG A 8 -61.99 8.68 -15.76
N ARG A 9 -61.02 8.29 -16.58
CA ARG A 9 -61.08 7.10 -17.42
C ARG A 9 -61.05 5.83 -16.53
N LYS A 10 -62.16 5.09 -16.47
CA LYS A 10 -62.20 3.71 -15.99
C LYS A 10 -61.38 2.82 -16.93
N ARG A 11 -60.34 2.17 -16.40
CA ARG A 11 -59.68 1.05 -17.09
C ARG A 11 -60.63 -0.14 -17.03
N ALA A 12 -60.93 -0.70 -18.20
CA ALA A 12 -61.64 -1.96 -18.34
C ALA A 12 -60.78 -3.05 -17.71
N ARG A 13 -61.36 -3.88 -16.87
CA ARG A 13 -60.81 -5.15 -16.43
C ARG A 13 -61.01 -6.11 -17.56
N ASP A 14 -59.93 -6.70 -18.04
CA ASP A 14 -59.89 -7.85 -18.93
C ASP A 14 -60.26 -9.05 -18.07
N ASP A 15 -61.45 -9.58 -18.28
CA ASP A 15 -61.94 -10.84 -17.70
C ASP A 15 -61.31 -12.01 -18.45
N GLY A 16 -60.05 -12.32 -18.13
CA GLY A 16 -59.40 -13.55 -18.55
C GLY A 16 -59.98 -14.73 -17.78
N ASP A 17 -60.43 -15.70 -18.51
CA ASP A 17 -61.03 -16.99 -18.12
C ASP A 17 -60.36 -17.59 -16.86
N ASP A 18 -60.95 -17.38 -15.68
CA ASP A 18 -60.80 -18.23 -14.53
C ASP A 18 -61.56 -19.54 -14.79
N ALA A 19 -60.85 -20.51 -15.36
CA ALA A 19 -61.27 -21.90 -15.27
C ALA A 19 -61.28 -22.30 -13.80
N ALA A 20 -62.38 -22.05 -13.13
CA ALA A 20 -62.65 -22.47 -11.77
C ALA A 20 -62.43 -23.98 -11.69
N ALA A 21 -61.30 -24.40 -11.18
CA ALA A 21 -61.07 -25.74 -10.71
C ALA A 21 -62.18 -26.06 -9.70
N LYS A 22 -63.19 -26.86 -10.13
CA LYS A 22 -64.20 -27.34 -9.24
C LYS A 22 -63.52 -28.09 -8.11
N SER A 23 -63.44 -27.48 -6.93
CA SER A 23 -63.10 -28.19 -5.71
C SER A 23 -64.16 -29.26 -5.48
N GLN A 24 -63.81 -30.47 -5.75
CA GLN A 24 -64.61 -31.61 -5.32
C GLN A 24 -64.63 -31.63 -3.80
N LYS A 25 -65.77 -31.33 -3.19
CA LYS A 25 -65.99 -31.58 -1.76
C LYS A 25 -65.94 -33.10 -1.54
N ILE A 26 -64.76 -33.55 -1.09
CA ILE A 26 -64.59 -34.97 -0.67
C ILE A 26 -65.24 -35.04 0.72
N GLY A 27 -66.49 -35.46 0.75
CA GLY A 27 -67.18 -35.73 1.99
C GLY A 27 -66.92 -37.16 2.43
N GLY A 28 -65.87 -37.37 3.19
CA GLY A 28 -65.56 -38.69 3.77
C GLY A 28 -64.41 -38.53 4.77
N ASP A 29 -64.35 -39.34 5.79
CA ASP A 29 -63.27 -39.36 6.76
C ASP A 29 -61.95 -39.75 6.08
N VAL A 30 -60.96 -38.87 6.17
CA VAL A 30 -59.64 -39.11 5.60
C VAL A 30 -58.79 -39.84 6.63
N LYS A 31 -58.29 -41.01 6.28
CA LYS A 31 -57.41 -41.81 7.12
C LYS A 31 -55.96 -41.27 7.00
N VAL A 32 -55.42 -40.67 8.10
CA VAL A 32 -54.08 -40.16 8.15
C VAL A 32 -53.11 -41.24 8.63
N THR A 33 -52.04 -41.49 7.81
CA THR A 33 -50.97 -42.44 8.14
C THR A 33 -49.63 -41.74 8.12
N TYR A 34 -48.79 -41.95 9.16
CA TYR A 34 -47.46 -41.43 9.22
C TYR A 34 -46.46 -42.48 8.71
N ILE A 35 -45.59 -42.08 7.77
CA ILE A 35 -44.57 -42.93 7.22
C ILE A 35 -43.21 -42.35 7.62
N GLU A 36 -42.39 -43.13 8.32
CA GLU A 36 -40.99 -42.80 8.57
C GLU A 36 -40.15 -43.42 7.44
N PRO A 37 -39.48 -42.62 6.62
CA PRO A 37 -38.63 -43.13 5.55
C PRO A 37 -37.35 -43.77 6.13
N GLU A 38 -36.96 -44.92 5.59
CA GLU A 38 -35.67 -45.53 5.86
C GLU A 38 -34.58 -44.77 5.10
N GLY A 39 -33.97 -43.77 5.73
CA GLY A 39 -32.89 -43.00 5.12
C GLY A 39 -33.07 -41.49 5.20
N LEU A 40 -32.64 -40.75 4.14
CA LEU A 40 -32.80 -39.32 4.09
C LEU A 40 -34.25 -38.92 3.86
N HIS A 41 -34.73 -38.03 4.73
CA HIS A 41 -36.06 -37.47 4.60
C HIS A 41 -36.19 -36.57 3.35
N PRO A 42 -37.33 -36.47 2.72
CA PRO A 42 -37.57 -35.54 1.63
C PRO A 42 -37.33 -34.11 2.08
N VAL A 43 -36.79 -33.27 1.18
CA VAL A 43 -36.41 -31.90 1.47
C VAL A 43 -37.29 -30.94 0.70
N LEU A 44 -37.85 -29.98 1.44
CA LEU A 44 -38.53 -28.82 0.88
C LEU A 44 -37.49 -27.69 0.71
N LEU A 45 -37.25 -27.30 -0.53
CA LEU A 45 -36.27 -26.28 -0.85
C LEU A 45 -36.96 -24.96 -1.16
N SER A 46 -36.73 -23.94 -0.34
CA SER A 46 -37.19 -22.59 -0.61
C SER A 46 -36.10 -21.82 -1.37
N THR A 47 -36.46 -21.21 -2.51
CA THR A 47 -35.51 -20.48 -3.39
C THR A 47 -35.96 -19.03 -3.57
N PRO A 48 -35.85 -18.19 -2.54
CA PRO A 48 -36.33 -16.80 -2.63
C PRO A 48 -35.54 -16.01 -3.67
N GLY A 49 -36.21 -15.59 -4.75
CA GLY A 49 -35.63 -14.80 -5.82
C GLY A 49 -34.61 -15.51 -6.72
N LEU A 50 -34.50 -16.85 -6.64
CA LEU A 50 -33.59 -17.65 -7.45
C LEU A 50 -34.34 -18.60 -8.35
N ILE A 51 -33.99 -18.62 -9.63
CA ILE A 51 -34.38 -19.65 -10.58
C ILE A 51 -33.24 -20.67 -10.65
N THR A 52 -33.43 -21.83 -10.08
CA THR A 52 -32.37 -22.85 -10.01
C THR A 52 -32.52 -23.86 -11.16
N PRO A 53 -31.43 -24.16 -11.88
CA PRO A 53 -31.41 -25.29 -12.79
C PRO A 53 -31.51 -26.61 -11.99
N SER A 54 -31.91 -27.71 -12.64
CA SER A 54 -31.89 -29.04 -12.02
C SER A 54 -30.43 -29.48 -11.82
N LEU A 55 -30.00 -29.49 -10.58
CA LEU A 55 -28.62 -29.86 -10.20
C LEU A 55 -28.65 -30.96 -9.13
N PRO A 56 -27.70 -31.88 -9.15
CA PRO A 56 -27.51 -32.80 -8.04
C PRO A 56 -26.97 -32.09 -6.82
N PHE A 57 -27.43 -32.49 -5.64
CA PHE A 57 -26.98 -31.94 -4.36
C PHE A 57 -26.41 -33.06 -3.48
N ASP A 58 -25.27 -32.81 -2.89
CA ASP A 58 -24.64 -33.67 -1.90
C ASP A 58 -25.17 -33.34 -0.49
N PRO A 59 -25.73 -34.31 0.24
CA PRO A 59 -26.27 -34.10 1.57
C PRO A 59 -25.18 -34.25 2.65
N TYR A 60 -25.11 -33.28 3.53
CA TYR A 60 -24.26 -33.30 4.72
C TYR A 60 -25.11 -33.20 5.97
N THR A 61 -25.01 -34.21 6.85
CA THR A 61 -25.77 -34.25 8.09
C THR A 61 -24.87 -34.10 9.32
N LYS A 62 -25.32 -33.29 10.27
CA LYS A 62 -24.66 -33.14 11.57
C LYS A 62 -25.67 -33.40 12.68
N PRO A 63 -25.41 -34.35 13.63
CA PRO A 63 -26.31 -34.58 14.75
C PRO A 63 -26.39 -33.32 15.63
N LYS A 64 -27.59 -32.92 16.00
CA LYS A 64 -27.77 -31.85 17.00
C LYS A 64 -27.35 -32.44 18.36
N SER A 65 -26.41 -31.77 19.04
CA SER A 65 -26.03 -32.18 20.40
C SER A 65 -27.20 -31.93 21.35
N THR A 66 -27.92 -32.98 21.66
CA THR A 66 -28.97 -32.94 22.70
C THR A 66 -28.34 -33.24 24.04
N LYS A 67 -28.29 -32.22 24.90
CA LYS A 67 -27.84 -32.35 26.32
C LYS A 67 -28.90 -33.04 27.20
N SER A 68 -29.93 -33.71 26.65
CA SER A 68 -30.98 -34.42 27.38
C SER A 68 -30.87 -35.90 27.11
N ALA A 69 -30.17 -36.62 28.04
CA ALA A 69 -30.21 -38.08 28.08
C ALA A 69 -31.64 -38.55 28.38
N GLY A 70 -32.21 -39.39 27.54
CA GLY A 70 -33.37 -40.19 27.89
C GLY A 70 -34.67 -40.06 27.06
N LYS A 71 -34.69 -39.23 25.97
CA LYS A 71 -35.87 -39.26 25.07
C LYS A 71 -35.47 -39.82 23.71
N PRO A 72 -36.35 -40.65 23.08
CA PRO A 72 -36.09 -41.16 21.74
C PRO A 72 -35.85 -39.99 20.75
N PRO A 73 -34.94 -40.12 19.80
CA PRO A 73 -34.61 -39.06 18.85
C PRO A 73 -35.82 -38.73 18.00
N LYS A 74 -36.26 -37.48 18.02
CA LYS A 74 -37.28 -36.99 17.09
C LYS A 74 -36.66 -36.93 15.67
N PRO A 75 -37.43 -37.21 14.60
CA PRO A 75 -36.90 -37.29 13.24
C PRO A 75 -36.25 -36.01 12.69
N THR A 76 -36.34 -34.91 13.41
CA THR A 76 -35.72 -33.61 13.04
C THR A 76 -34.47 -33.26 13.84
N THR A 77 -33.79 -34.25 14.45
CA THR A 77 -32.62 -34.03 15.33
C THR A 77 -31.31 -33.77 14.58
N HIS A 78 -31.30 -33.83 13.27
CA HIS A 78 -30.10 -33.58 12.47
C HIS A 78 -30.19 -32.23 11.74
N HIS A 79 -29.06 -31.51 11.72
CA HIS A 79 -28.88 -30.39 10.82
C HIS A 79 -28.51 -30.96 9.45
N LEU A 80 -29.36 -30.71 8.45
CA LEU A 80 -29.09 -31.07 7.06
C LEU A 80 -28.61 -29.85 6.30
N THR A 81 -27.53 -30.00 5.57
CA THR A 81 -27.02 -29.02 4.60
C THR A 81 -26.88 -29.68 3.26
N LEU A 82 -27.42 -29.10 2.22
CA LEU A 82 -27.21 -29.54 0.85
C LEU A 82 -26.23 -28.63 0.16
N HIS A 83 -25.28 -29.20 -0.57
CA HIS A 83 -24.29 -28.46 -1.35
C HIS A 83 -24.22 -28.98 -2.78
N SER A 84 -24.08 -28.07 -3.74
CA SER A 84 -23.85 -28.40 -5.14
C SER A 84 -22.84 -27.45 -5.76
N SER A 85 -21.77 -28.02 -6.33
CA SER A 85 -20.71 -27.31 -7.06
C SER A 85 -20.73 -27.61 -8.58
N HIS A 86 -21.79 -28.24 -9.08
CA HIS A 86 -21.88 -28.65 -10.49
C HIS A 86 -22.06 -27.48 -11.47
N HIS A 87 -22.53 -26.33 -10.99
CA HIS A 87 -22.62 -25.14 -11.85
C HIS A 87 -21.24 -24.48 -12.05
N GLN A 88 -20.94 -24.00 -13.27
CA GLN A 88 -19.61 -23.51 -13.62
C GLN A 88 -19.14 -22.27 -12.83
N ARG A 89 -20.06 -21.40 -12.42
CA ARG A 89 -19.73 -20.08 -11.84
C ARG A 89 -20.30 -19.86 -10.43
N VAL A 90 -21.19 -20.73 -9.97
CA VAL A 90 -21.97 -20.52 -8.75
C VAL A 90 -22.02 -21.82 -7.96
N ASP A 91 -21.79 -21.76 -6.67
CA ASP A 91 -22.03 -22.84 -5.74
C ASP A 91 -23.37 -22.61 -5.05
N TYR A 92 -24.19 -23.67 -4.96
CA TYR A 92 -25.45 -23.63 -4.29
C TYR A 92 -25.35 -24.33 -2.94
N THR A 93 -25.78 -23.66 -1.89
CA THR A 93 -25.83 -24.22 -0.54
C THR A 93 -27.22 -24.01 0.05
N ALA A 94 -27.82 -25.05 0.57
CA ALA A 94 -29.11 -24.98 1.24
C ALA A 94 -28.95 -25.36 2.72
N ASN A 95 -29.37 -24.47 3.61
CA ASN A 95 -29.31 -24.66 5.04
C ASN A 95 -30.68 -24.50 5.69
N SER A 96 -30.92 -25.15 6.84
CA SER A 96 -32.10 -24.90 7.64
C SER A 96 -32.08 -23.45 8.18
N SER A 97 -33.22 -22.77 8.04
CA SER A 97 -33.37 -21.42 8.65
C SER A 97 -33.36 -21.52 10.17
N THR A 98 -32.71 -20.53 10.83
CA THR A 98 -32.70 -20.45 12.30
C THR A 98 -34.09 -20.14 12.87
N THR A 99 -34.98 -19.58 12.06
CA THR A 99 -36.39 -19.25 12.45
C THR A 99 -37.31 -20.46 12.47
N ASP A 100 -36.95 -21.53 11.76
CA ASP A 100 -37.80 -22.73 11.62
C ASP A 100 -37.55 -23.80 12.70
N HIS A 101 -36.76 -23.49 13.74
CA HIS A 101 -36.43 -24.46 14.80
C HIS A 101 -37.65 -25.01 15.59
N HIS A 102 -38.73 -24.27 15.57
CA HIS A 102 -39.96 -24.65 16.30
C HIS A 102 -41.04 -25.23 15.37
N LEU A 103 -40.83 -25.25 14.06
CA LEU A 103 -41.75 -25.75 13.07
C LEU A 103 -41.28 -27.14 12.60
N THR A 104 -42.25 -28.05 12.42
CA THR A 104 -42.05 -29.35 11.77
C THR A 104 -42.80 -29.35 10.47
N HIS A 105 -42.10 -29.65 9.39
CA HIS A 105 -42.68 -29.69 8.04
C HIS A 105 -42.96 -31.13 7.64
N TYR A 106 -44.08 -31.34 7.01
CA TYR A 106 -44.51 -32.66 6.50
C TYR A 106 -44.88 -32.56 5.03
N LEU A 107 -44.50 -33.54 4.27
CA LEU A 107 -44.99 -33.76 2.91
C LEU A 107 -46.19 -34.67 2.97
N GLY A 108 -47.36 -34.19 2.54
CA GLY A 108 -48.58 -34.96 2.50
C GLY A 108 -48.85 -35.50 1.10
N ILE A 109 -49.04 -36.81 0.97
CA ILE A 109 -49.48 -37.47 -0.27
C ILE A 109 -50.91 -37.91 -0.05
N PHE A 110 -51.85 -37.32 -0.78
CA PHE A 110 -53.28 -37.68 -0.71
C PHE A 110 -53.67 -38.56 -1.89
N ASP A 111 -54.22 -39.72 -1.60
CA ASP A 111 -54.80 -40.59 -2.59
C ASP A 111 -56.33 -40.47 -2.54
N PRO A 112 -56.93 -39.90 -3.61
CA PRO A 112 -58.40 -39.72 -3.66
C PRO A 112 -59.16 -41.01 -3.78
N THR A 113 -58.54 -42.09 -4.27
CA THR A 113 -59.27 -43.40 -4.48
C THR A 113 -59.43 -44.14 -3.18
N SER A 114 -58.46 -44.12 -2.28
CA SER A 114 -58.46 -44.77 -0.98
C SER A 114 -58.83 -43.87 0.18
N SER A 115 -59.02 -42.56 -0.08
CA SER A 115 -59.22 -41.51 0.93
C SER A 115 -58.17 -41.55 2.05
N THR A 116 -56.91 -41.86 1.67
CA THR A 116 -55.79 -41.91 2.62
C THR A 116 -54.83 -40.75 2.42
N LEU A 117 -54.38 -40.14 3.53
CA LEU A 117 -53.35 -39.10 3.56
C LEU A 117 -52.11 -39.68 4.22
N GLN A 118 -51.02 -39.80 3.46
CA GLN A 118 -49.74 -40.23 3.96
C GLN A 118 -48.89 -39.00 4.30
N LEU A 119 -48.41 -38.88 5.56
CA LEU A 119 -47.58 -37.80 6.02
C LEU A 119 -46.14 -38.28 6.23
N VAL A 120 -45.21 -37.68 5.49
CA VAL A 120 -43.77 -37.94 5.61
C VAL A 120 -43.07 -36.72 6.21
N PRO A 121 -42.30 -36.86 7.29
CA PRO A 121 -41.55 -35.71 7.84
C PRO A 121 -40.50 -35.21 6.84
N SER A 122 -40.41 -33.91 6.67
CA SER A 122 -39.55 -33.26 5.69
C SER A 122 -38.70 -32.16 6.33
N HIS A 123 -37.51 -31.91 5.75
CA HIS A 123 -36.67 -30.78 6.14
C HIS A 123 -36.97 -29.57 5.24
N HIS A 124 -37.17 -28.40 5.85
CA HIS A 124 -37.28 -27.15 5.13
C HIS A 124 -35.91 -26.46 5.09
N LEU A 125 -35.37 -26.24 3.89
CA LEU A 125 -34.08 -25.60 3.67
C LEU A 125 -34.23 -24.36 2.77
N THR A 126 -33.43 -23.33 3.06
CA THR A 126 -33.37 -22.14 2.21
C THR A 126 -32.12 -22.22 1.35
N LEU A 127 -32.27 -22.07 0.04
CA LEU A 127 -31.18 -22.12 -0.92
C LEU A 127 -30.50 -20.75 -1.08
N HIS A 128 -29.20 -20.76 -1.02
CA HIS A 128 -28.35 -19.60 -1.27
C HIS A 128 -27.38 -19.89 -2.43
N ALA A 129 -27.22 -18.92 -3.33
CA ALA A 129 -26.27 -18.99 -4.43
C ALA A 129 -25.05 -18.15 -4.11
N ILE A 130 -23.85 -18.72 -4.18
CA ILE A 130 -22.59 -18.05 -3.87
C ILE A 130 -21.69 -18.07 -5.12
N PRO A 131 -21.38 -16.91 -5.73
CA PRO A 131 -20.46 -16.86 -6.88
C PRO A 131 -19.07 -17.36 -6.49
N ARG A 132 -18.45 -18.24 -7.29
CA ARG A 132 -17.12 -18.80 -6.98
C ARG A 132 -16.01 -17.78 -6.82
N LYS A 133 -16.08 -16.64 -7.53
CA LYS A 133 -15.13 -15.52 -7.34
C LYS A 133 -15.12 -14.93 -5.92
N ASN A 134 -16.17 -15.19 -5.16
CA ASN A 134 -16.31 -14.73 -3.77
C ASN A 134 -16.11 -15.85 -2.74
N ASN A 135 -15.80 -17.07 -3.19
CA ASN A 135 -15.38 -18.15 -2.28
C ASN A 135 -13.94 -17.92 -1.83
N LEU A 136 -13.79 -16.87 -1.06
CA LEU A 136 -12.55 -16.58 -0.35
C LEU A 136 -12.34 -17.63 0.73
N THR A 137 -11.11 -18.09 0.88
CA THR A 137 -10.73 -18.97 1.98
C THR A 137 -11.08 -18.33 3.33
N PRO A 138 -11.28 -19.09 4.41
CA PRO A 138 -11.55 -18.51 5.74
C PRO A 138 -10.54 -17.46 6.17
N SER A 139 -9.26 -17.62 5.81
CA SER A 139 -8.19 -16.63 6.02
C SER A 139 -8.43 -15.34 5.21
N GLU A 140 -8.86 -15.44 3.95
CA GLU A 140 -9.17 -14.29 3.12
C GLU A 140 -10.46 -13.57 3.56
N ARG A 141 -11.45 -14.30 4.09
CA ARG A 141 -12.64 -13.70 4.71
C ARG A 141 -12.28 -12.94 5.99
N ALA A 142 -11.44 -13.51 6.83
CA ALA A 142 -10.91 -12.85 8.02
C ALA A 142 -10.10 -11.60 7.64
N ALA A 143 -9.23 -11.69 6.64
CA ALA A 143 -8.46 -10.54 6.13
C ALA A 143 -9.35 -9.45 5.52
N LYS A 144 -10.45 -9.79 4.81
CA LYS A 144 -11.40 -8.80 4.31
C LYS A 144 -12.29 -8.20 5.39
N GLN A 145 -12.67 -8.94 6.43
CA GLN A 145 -13.41 -8.42 7.57
C GLN A 145 -12.56 -7.49 8.44
N HIS A 146 -11.27 -7.79 8.61
CA HIS A 146 -10.34 -6.91 9.30
C HIS A 146 -10.04 -5.60 8.52
N ARG A 147 -10.18 -5.59 7.21
CA ARG A 147 -9.95 -4.39 6.37
C ARG A 147 -11.04 -3.32 6.49
N LYS A 148 -12.19 -3.65 7.01
CA LYS A 148 -13.29 -2.69 7.17
C LYS A 148 -13.48 -2.32 8.65
N THR A 149 -12.41 -1.85 9.29
CA THR A 149 -12.59 -1.18 10.59
C THR A 149 -13.41 0.09 10.39
N TYR A 150 -14.13 0.50 11.42
CA TYR A 150 -14.97 1.72 11.41
C TYR A 150 -14.21 2.96 10.89
N THR A 151 -12.92 3.05 11.18
CA THR A 151 -12.02 4.10 10.70
C THR A 151 -11.82 4.06 9.19
N THR A 152 -11.58 2.87 8.60
CA THR A 152 -11.40 2.74 7.14
C THR A 152 -12.70 2.97 6.37
N GLN A 153 -13.83 2.59 6.94
CA GLN A 153 -15.14 2.92 6.35
C GLN A 153 -15.40 4.43 6.37
N ARG A 154 -15.07 5.10 7.47
CA ARG A 154 -15.18 6.56 7.58
C ARG A 154 -14.22 7.30 6.65
N GLU A 155 -13.02 6.78 6.44
CA GLU A 155 -12.06 7.32 5.47
C GLU A 155 -12.53 7.13 4.03
N ALA A 156 -13.07 5.96 3.69
CA ALA A 156 -13.66 5.72 2.37
C ALA A 156 -14.85 6.66 2.11
N LEU A 157 -15.74 6.83 3.09
CA LEU A 157 -16.85 7.77 3.02
C LEU A 157 -16.36 9.23 2.89
N GLY A 158 -15.29 9.59 3.61
CA GLY A 158 -14.67 10.91 3.53
C GLY A 158 -14.00 11.19 2.19
N ARG A 159 -13.51 10.17 1.48
CA ARG A 159 -12.97 10.31 0.12
C ARG A 159 -14.06 10.48 -0.93
N GLU A 160 -15.15 9.71 -0.83
CA GLU A 160 -16.26 9.77 -1.80
C GLU A 160 -17.13 11.02 -1.62
N PHE A 161 -17.50 11.35 -0.40
CA PHE A 161 -18.47 12.40 -0.09
C PHE A 161 -17.92 13.57 0.72
N GLY A 162 -16.63 13.55 1.05
CA GLY A 162 -16.01 14.60 1.84
C GLY A 162 -15.81 15.91 1.08
N THR A 163 -15.87 17.03 1.80
CA THR A 163 -15.48 18.32 1.24
C THR A 163 -14.01 18.30 0.81
N LYS A 164 -13.61 19.17 -0.14
CA LYS A 164 -12.22 19.29 -0.60
C LYS A 164 -11.21 19.46 0.56
N LYS A 165 -11.62 20.08 1.66
CA LYS A 165 -10.81 20.23 2.87
C LYS A 165 -10.67 18.91 3.63
N ALA A 166 -11.72 18.10 3.72
CA ALA A 166 -11.70 16.78 4.35
C ALA A 166 -10.87 15.78 3.51
N GLN A 167 -11.02 15.79 2.20
CA GLN A 167 -10.23 14.98 1.27
C GLN A 167 -8.73 15.31 1.40
N LYS A 168 -8.37 16.60 1.43
CA LYS A 168 -6.97 17.04 1.62
C LYS A 168 -6.38 16.62 2.99
N ILE A 169 -7.20 16.55 4.03
CA ILE A 169 -6.78 16.05 5.36
C ILE A 169 -6.54 14.53 5.30
N LEU A 170 -7.38 13.78 4.60
CA LEU A 170 -7.21 12.34 4.43
C LEU A 170 -5.95 12.02 3.59
N ASP A 171 -5.75 12.74 2.50
CA ASP A 171 -4.55 12.60 1.66
C ASP A 171 -3.27 12.98 2.43
N SER A 172 -3.33 14.05 3.25
CA SER A 172 -2.19 14.41 4.10
C SER A 172 -1.90 13.37 5.19
N ARG A 173 -2.90 12.63 5.66
CA ARG A 173 -2.70 11.53 6.61
C ARG A 173 -2.05 10.31 5.95
N THR A 174 -2.44 9.97 4.72
CA THR A 174 -1.80 8.87 3.98
C THR A 174 -0.36 9.20 3.62
N VAL A 175 -0.09 10.43 3.16
CA VAL A 175 1.27 10.91 2.88
C VAL A 175 2.12 10.98 4.14
N ASN A 176 1.56 11.40 5.28
CA ASN A 176 2.29 11.50 6.54
C ASN A 176 2.39 10.16 7.30
N ALA A 177 1.52 9.19 7.02
CA ALA A 177 1.58 7.85 7.64
C ALA A 177 2.83 7.06 7.23
N ILE A 178 3.40 7.37 6.07
CA ILE A 178 4.66 6.78 5.61
C ILE A 178 5.86 7.29 6.41
N THR A 179 5.73 8.40 7.12
CA THR A 179 6.86 9.12 7.75
C THR A 179 6.74 9.27 9.28
N ALA A 180 5.62 8.94 9.90
CA ALA A 180 5.43 9.15 11.35
C ALA A 180 5.86 7.93 12.16
N PRO A 181 6.77 8.07 13.15
CA PRO A 181 6.90 7.06 14.21
C PRO A 181 5.60 7.07 15.01
N THR A 182 4.91 5.94 15.04
CA THR A 182 3.65 5.72 15.75
C THR A 182 3.75 6.17 17.21
N PRO A 183 2.92 7.12 17.69
CA PRO A 183 2.73 7.29 19.12
C PRO A 183 1.89 6.12 19.64
N LYS A 184 2.29 5.65 20.80
CA LYS A 184 1.68 4.59 21.59
C LYS A 184 0.15 4.63 21.60
N GLY A 185 -0.49 3.63 21.01
CA GLY A 185 -1.93 3.46 21.07
C GLY A 185 -2.35 2.17 20.40
N LYS A 186 -2.70 1.19 21.20
CA LYS A 186 -3.26 -0.13 20.92
C LYS A 186 -3.92 -0.31 19.54
N GLY A 187 -3.44 -1.31 18.75
CA GLY A 187 -4.31 -2.09 17.85
C GLY A 187 -3.85 -2.21 16.41
N LYS A 188 -3.24 -3.34 16.07
CA LYS A 188 -3.40 -4.07 14.79
C LYS A 188 -3.08 -3.40 13.45
N ALA A 189 -1.97 -2.69 13.32
CA ALA A 189 -1.44 -2.32 11.99
C ALA A 189 -0.33 -3.29 11.49
N LEU A 190 0.11 -4.24 12.31
CA LEU A 190 1.19 -5.19 12.00
C LEU A 190 0.73 -6.43 11.22
N ASP A 191 -0.58 -6.72 11.23
CA ASP A 191 -1.14 -7.92 10.60
C ASP A 191 -1.19 -7.84 9.05
N VAL A 192 -1.12 -6.64 8.48
CA VAL A 192 -1.20 -6.45 7.01
C VAL A 192 0.15 -6.69 6.34
N GLN A 193 1.25 -6.37 7.01
CA GLN A 193 2.59 -6.66 6.50
C GLN A 193 2.94 -8.14 6.68
N ASP A 194 2.56 -8.75 7.79
CA ASP A 194 2.76 -10.18 8.03
C ASP A 194 1.84 -11.03 7.12
N ALA A 195 0.59 -10.61 6.87
CA ALA A 195 -0.30 -11.30 5.94
C ALA A 195 0.11 -11.14 4.46
N ILE A 196 0.74 -10.01 4.09
CA ILE A 196 1.35 -9.84 2.77
C ILE A 196 2.60 -10.72 2.67
N LEU A 197 3.39 -10.81 3.73
CA LEU A 197 4.58 -11.67 3.78
C LEU A 197 4.21 -13.16 3.72
N ASP A 198 3.16 -13.59 4.40
CA ASP A 198 2.68 -14.99 4.37
C ASP A 198 2.04 -15.37 3.02
N SER A 199 1.26 -14.47 2.41
CA SER A 199 0.64 -14.74 1.09
C SER A 199 1.67 -14.74 -0.05
N ILE A 200 2.78 -14.08 0.15
CA ILE A 200 3.92 -14.04 -0.77
C ILE A 200 4.81 -15.27 -0.57
N ALA A 201 4.92 -15.80 0.63
CA ALA A 201 5.75 -16.96 0.93
C ALA A 201 5.25 -18.27 0.29
N GLU A 202 3.96 -18.36 -0.06
CA GLU A 202 3.38 -19.59 -0.62
C GLU A 202 3.61 -19.81 -2.13
N ASN A 203 4.05 -18.81 -2.90
CA ASN A 203 4.03 -18.91 -4.37
C ASN A 203 5.34 -18.73 -5.14
N THR A 204 6.51 -18.51 -4.53
CA THR A 204 7.79 -18.44 -5.26
C THR A 204 8.98 -18.69 -4.31
N THR A 205 10.11 -19.14 -4.85
CA THR A 205 11.36 -19.34 -4.12
C THR A 205 11.71 -18.14 -3.21
N PRO A 206 12.01 -18.38 -1.92
CA PRO A 206 12.08 -17.31 -0.91
C PRO A 206 13.20 -16.27 -1.12
N ALA A 207 14.20 -16.57 -1.94
CA ALA A 207 15.33 -15.68 -2.17
C ALA A 207 15.03 -14.53 -3.15
N THR A 208 14.45 -14.82 -4.31
CA THR A 208 14.18 -13.82 -5.36
C THR A 208 13.15 -12.77 -4.93
N LYS A 209 12.16 -13.18 -4.16
CA LYS A 209 11.13 -12.25 -3.64
C LYS A 209 11.64 -11.28 -2.58
N ARG A 210 12.60 -11.71 -1.79
CA ARG A 210 13.19 -10.83 -0.77
C ARG A 210 13.99 -9.71 -1.44
N GLU A 211 14.69 -10.03 -2.50
CA GLU A 211 15.47 -9.07 -3.28
C GLU A 211 14.56 -8.08 -4.04
N GLU A 212 13.49 -8.55 -4.66
CA GLU A 212 12.49 -7.70 -5.32
C GLU A 212 11.81 -6.76 -4.32
N MET A 213 11.44 -7.27 -3.14
CA MET A 213 10.82 -6.48 -2.09
C MET A 213 11.77 -5.45 -1.47
N GLU A 214 13.05 -5.77 -1.32
CA GLU A 214 14.09 -4.83 -0.91
C GLU A 214 14.31 -3.75 -1.98
N GLN A 215 14.28 -4.11 -3.26
CA GLN A 215 14.35 -3.17 -4.38
C GLN A 215 13.13 -2.24 -4.43
N ASP A 216 11.93 -2.76 -4.22
CA ASP A 216 10.70 -1.96 -4.17
C ASP A 216 10.71 -0.99 -2.98
N LEU A 217 11.17 -1.44 -1.82
CA LEU A 217 11.34 -0.59 -0.64
C LEU A 217 12.39 0.51 -0.88
N LEU A 218 13.49 0.20 -1.55
CA LEU A 218 14.51 1.18 -1.90
C LEU A 218 14.01 2.15 -2.97
N SER A 219 13.21 1.69 -3.93
CA SER A 219 12.63 2.54 -4.98
C SER A 219 11.62 3.56 -4.43
N SER A 220 10.96 3.25 -3.31
CA SER A 220 10.02 4.15 -2.64
C SER A 220 10.69 5.24 -1.79
N LYS A 221 11.98 5.08 -1.47
CA LYS A 221 12.75 6.04 -0.68
C LYS A 221 13.24 7.21 -1.53
N PRO A 222 13.41 8.40 -0.94
CA PRO A 222 13.96 9.57 -1.64
C PRO A 222 15.49 9.51 -1.78
N ILE A 223 16.04 8.38 -2.22
CA ILE A 223 17.48 8.15 -2.43
C ILE A 223 17.75 7.85 -3.90
N PRO A 224 18.96 8.16 -4.42
CA PRO A 224 19.39 7.65 -5.72
C PRO A 224 19.40 6.12 -5.68
N ARG A 225 19.06 5.49 -6.78
CA ARG A 225 18.98 4.01 -6.86
C ARG A 225 20.37 3.40 -6.74
N PRO A 226 20.65 2.65 -5.66
CA PRO A 226 21.93 1.96 -5.53
C PRO A 226 21.97 0.73 -6.44
N ASN A 227 23.13 0.45 -7.00
CA ASN A 227 23.40 -0.82 -7.65
C ASN A 227 23.72 -1.86 -6.56
N LEU A 228 22.77 -2.75 -6.27
CA LEU A 228 22.93 -3.79 -5.24
C LEU A 228 23.86 -4.93 -5.67
N GLN A 229 24.12 -5.06 -6.97
CA GLN A 229 25.01 -6.09 -7.53
C GLN A 229 26.42 -5.56 -7.80
N ALA A 230 26.75 -4.38 -7.27
CA ALA A 230 28.07 -3.78 -7.45
C ALA A 230 29.15 -4.60 -6.73
N GLU A 231 30.21 -4.94 -7.45
CA GLU A 231 31.38 -5.61 -6.90
C GLU A 231 32.35 -4.59 -6.27
N THR A 232 32.36 -3.35 -6.77
CA THR A 232 33.16 -2.27 -6.25
C THR A 232 32.31 -1.17 -5.64
N VAL A 233 32.88 -0.38 -4.71
CA VAL A 233 32.14 0.73 -4.07
C VAL A 233 31.81 1.83 -5.09
N GLU A 234 32.63 1.95 -6.14
CA GLU A 234 32.48 2.94 -7.21
C GLU A 234 31.23 2.68 -8.07
N ASP A 235 30.90 1.40 -8.27
CA ASP A 235 29.75 0.98 -9.06
C ASP A 235 28.40 1.07 -8.33
N VAL A 236 28.42 1.35 -7.03
CA VAL A 236 27.17 1.47 -6.23
C VAL A 236 26.34 2.67 -6.66
N TYR A 237 26.98 3.82 -6.84
CA TYR A 237 26.35 5.06 -7.29
C TYR A 237 27.13 5.63 -8.48
N PRO A 238 26.98 5.07 -9.68
CA PRO A 238 27.66 5.61 -10.87
C PRO A 238 27.16 7.02 -11.18
N LEU A 239 28.01 7.84 -11.79
CA LEU A 239 27.72 9.24 -12.10
C LEU A 239 26.42 9.38 -12.93
N SER A 240 26.13 8.43 -13.81
CA SER A 240 24.90 8.41 -14.62
C SER A 240 23.60 8.28 -13.80
N THR A 241 23.68 7.71 -12.60
CA THR A 241 22.54 7.63 -11.67
C THR A 241 22.36 8.93 -10.87
N LEU A 242 23.47 9.62 -10.57
CA LEU A 242 23.48 10.85 -9.77
C LEU A 242 23.14 12.08 -10.62
N ILE A 243 23.62 12.12 -11.86
CA ILE A 243 23.42 13.24 -12.78
C ILE A 243 22.83 12.72 -14.08
N PRO A 244 21.67 13.24 -14.53
CA PRO A 244 21.11 12.87 -15.81
C PRO A 244 22.10 13.13 -16.97
N ALA A 245 22.16 12.22 -17.94
CA ALA A 245 23.09 12.34 -19.06
C ALA A 245 22.91 13.64 -19.85
N SER A 246 21.68 14.15 -19.95
CA SER A 246 21.36 15.45 -20.55
C SER A 246 22.07 16.63 -19.85
N ASP A 247 22.18 16.53 -18.54
CA ASP A 247 22.72 17.62 -17.70
C ASP A 247 24.24 17.60 -17.65
N LEU A 248 24.83 16.39 -17.78
CA LEU A 248 26.29 16.20 -17.71
C LEU A 248 27.06 17.02 -18.77
N HIS A 249 26.43 17.26 -19.93
CA HIS A 249 27.02 18.05 -20.99
C HIS A 249 26.88 19.57 -20.77
N LEU A 250 25.90 19.98 -19.96
CA LEU A 250 25.62 21.39 -19.65
C LEU A 250 26.44 21.93 -18.48
N ILE A 251 27.15 21.06 -17.75
CA ILE A 251 27.94 21.48 -16.59
C ILE A 251 29.23 22.18 -17.03
N PRO A 252 29.42 23.47 -16.75
CA PRO A 252 30.62 24.21 -17.13
C PRO A 252 31.75 23.84 -16.15
N SER A 253 32.56 22.83 -16.47
CA SER A 253 33.67 22.39 -15.61
C SER A 253 35.03 22.96 -16.02
N LYS A 254 35.17 23.44 -17.26
CA LYS A 254 36.45 23.98 -17.78
C LYS A 254 36.88 25.24 -17.07
N ASP A 255 35.96 26.13 -16.75
CA ASP A 255 36.24 27.40 -16.09
C ASP A 255 36.97 27.19 -14.75
N TRP A 256 36.62 26.15 -14.00
CA TRP A 256 37.28 25.84 -12.72
C TRP A 256 38.65 25.22 -12.94
N LEU A 257 38.81 24.40 -13.96
CA LEU A 257 40.10 23.81 -14.30
C LEU A 257 41.10 24.93 -14.73
N ASP A 258 40.64 25.83 -15.60
CA ASP A 258 41.46 26.92 -16.11
C ASP A 258 41.82 27.90 -14.99
N ALA A 259 40.91 28.26 -14.12
CA ALA A 259 41.16 29.11 -12.97
C ALA A 259 42.16 28.52 -11.96
N VAL A 260 42.05 27.20 -11.65
CA VAL A 260 42.98 26.51 -10.77
C VAL A 260 44.37 26.42 -11.41
N ASN A 261 44.44 26.14 -12.71
CA ASN A 261 45.72 26.10 -13.44
C ASN A 261 46.39 27.47 -13.55
N ALA A 262 45.58 28.53 -13.66
CA ALA A 262 46.06 29.92 -13.62
C ALA A 262 46.44 30.39 -12.20
N GLY A 263 46.09 29.62 -11.17
CA GLY A 263 46.31 30.03 -9.76
C GLY A 263 45.34 31.12 -9.29
N GLU A 264 44.22 31.29 -9.98
CA GLU A 264 43.19 32.29 -9.63
C GLU A 264 42.35 31.81 -8.47
N ALA A 265 42.04 32.71 -7.53
CA ALA A 265 41.15 32.37 -6.41
C ALA A 265 39.70 32.32 -6.86
N ILE A 266 39.08 31.14 -6.75
CA ILE A 266 37.65 30.94 -7.05
C ILE A 266 36.83 31.27 -5.79
N LEU A 267 35.88 32.18 -5.90
CA LEU A 267 34.97 32.52 -4.81
C LEU A 267 33.85 31.50 -4.70
N PHE A 268 33.71 30.87 -3.56
CA PHE A 268 32.64 29.91 -3.25
C PHE A 268 31.75 30.42 -2.13
N SER A 269 30.46 30.26 -2.29
CA SER A 269 29.47 30.51 -1.24
C SER A 269 29.43 29.37 -0.18
N HIS A 270 29.96 28.20 -0.51
CA HIS A 270 29.89 26.98 0.30
C HIS A 270 31.29 26.43 0.60
N ARG A 271 31.46 25.87 1.80
CA ARG A 271 32.74 25.35 2.28
C ARG A 271 33.17 24.05 1.65
N PHE A 272 32.18 23.17 1.38
CA PHE A 272 32.43 21.84 0.85
C PHE A 272 33.14 21.88 -0.51
N PRO A 273 32.64 22.61 -1.52
CA PRO A 273 33.34 22.73 -2.80
C PRO A 273 34.66 23.53 -2.69
N ALA A 274 34.71 24.59 -1.87
CA ALA A 274 35.90 25.42 -1.71
C ALA A 274 37.14 24.63 -1.29
N LYS A 275 36.99 23.65 -0.41
CA LYS A 275 38.14 22.86 0.09
C LYS A 275 38.56 21.74 -0.89
N ARG A 276 37.74 21.35 -1.83
CA ARG A 276 37.95 20.14 -2.66
C ARG A 276 38.29 20.46 -4.11
N VAL A 277 37.89 21.63 -4.60
CA VAL A 277 38.08 22.01 -6.02
C VAL A 277 39.55 21.94 -6.43
N GLU A 278 40.47 22.45 -5.61
CA GLU A 278 41.90 22.50 -5.92
C GLU A 278 42.51 21.09 -6.02
N GLY A 279 42.19 20.19 -5.07
CA GLY A 279 42.66 18.82 -5.08
C GLY A 279 42.15 18.02 -6.28
N ILE A 280 40.84 18.20 -6.62
CA ILE A 280 40.23 17.49 -7.73
C ILE A 280 40.68 18.03 -9.09
N ALA A 281 40.84 19.34 -9.21
CA ALA A 281 41.36 19.95 -10.43
C ALA A 281 42.84 19.53 -10.70
N LYS A 282 43.68 19.41 -9.66
CA LYS A 282 45.06 18.90 -9.76
C LYS A 282 45.13 17.40 -10.13
N SER A 283 44.10 16.62 -9.77
CA SER A 283 44.05 15.19 -10.17
C SER A 283 43.51 14.97 -11.59
N GLU A 284 43.11 16.04 -12.27
CA GLU A 284 42.54 16.02 -13.65
C GLU A 284 41.31 15.10 -13.81
N ASP A 285 40.65 14.75 -12.71
CA ASP A 285 39.45 13.89 -12.72
C ASP A 285 38.20 14.72 -13.11
N MET A 286 37.92 14.73 -14.41
CA MET A 286 36.82 15.51 -14.98
C MET A 286 35.45 15.06 -14.49
N GLU A 287 35.29 13.80 -14.12
CA GLU A 287 34.01 13.27 -13.63
C GLU A 287 33.73 13.81 -12.22
N LYS A 288 34.71 13.73 -11.34
CA LYS A 288 34.60 14.31 -9.98
C LYS A 288 34.46 15.82 -10.02
N LEU A 289 35.14 16.51 -10.94
CA LEU A 289 35.03 17.97 -11.10
C LEU A 289 33.60 18.36 -11.54
N LYS A 290 33.00 17.64 -12.49
CA LYS A 290 31.61 17.84 -12.90
C LYS A 290 30.64 17.52 -11.76
N ALA A 291 30.86 16.42 -11.02
CA ALA A 291 30.05 16.06 -9.87
C ALA A 291 30.12 17.14 -8.77
N LEU A 292 31.31 17.68 -8.49
CA LEU A 292 31.49 18.76 -7.53
C LEU A 292 30.78 20.06 -7.99
N ARG A 293 30.87 20.37 -9.29
CA ARG A 293 30.17 21.52 -9.87
C ARG A 293 28.65 21.37 -9.76
N TYR A 294 28.13 20.20 -10.08
CA TYR A 294 26.70 19.90 -9.94
C TYR A 294 26.24 19.94 -8.47
N LEU A 295 27.03 19.40 -7.54
CA LEU A 295 26.77 19.51 -6.10
C LEU A 295 26.70 20.97 -5.65
N THR A 296 27.59 21.83 -6.13
CA THR A 296 27.56 23.27 -5.85
C THR A 296 26.26 23.91 -6.32
N LEU A 297 25.81 23.56 -7.52
CA LEU A 297 24.51 24.02 -8.03
C LEU A 297 23.35 23.57 -7.11
N LEU A 298 23.36 22.33 -6.62
CA LEU A 298 22.31 21.85 -5.72
C LEU A 298 22.32 22.59 -4.37
N LEU A 299 23.50 22.94 -3.83
CA LEU A 299 23.61 23.74 -2.61
C LEU A 299 23.09 25.17 -2.82
N GLU A 300 23.49 25.82 -3.91
CA GLU A 300 22.99 27.15 -4.28
C GLU A 300 21.48 27.12 -4.56
N PHE A 301 20.99 26.10 -5.26
CA PHE A 301 19.54 25.89 -5.46
C PHE A 301 18.82 25.77 -4.12
N HIS A 302 19.35 24.99 -3.17
CA HIS A 302 18.78 24.86 -1.84
C HIS A 302 18.69 26.20 -1.09
N ASP A 303 19.71 27.04 -1.19
CA ASP A 303 19.73 28.33 -0.51
C ASP A 303 18.79 29.38 -1.15
N VAL A 304 18.50 29.24 -2.42
CA VAL A 304 17.55 30.12 -3.13
C VAL A 304 16.10 29.77 -2.78
N LEU A 305 15.81 28.57 -2.30
CA LEU A 305 14.45 28.12 -1.96
C LEU A 305 13.86 28.97 -0.83
N GLN A 306 12.62 29.43 -1.03
CA GLN A 306 11.86 30.18 -0.03
C GLN A 306 11.07 29.23 0.88
N THR A 307 10.86 29.61 2.12
CA THR A 307 10.08 28.86 3.08
C THR A 307 8.62 28.87 2.65
N ALA A 308 8.02 27.70 2.47
CA ALA A 308 6.59 27.50 2.30
C ALA A 308 6.00 27.02 3.63
N GLY A 309 4.73 27.32 3.89
CA GLY A 309 4.07 26.88 5.12
C GLY A 309 4.18 25.35 5.32
N ARG A 310 4.12 24.87 6.58
CA ARG A 310 4.16 23.46 7.00
C ARG A 310 5.49 22.71 6.77
N GLY A 311 6.63 23.44 6.81
CA GLY A 311 7.95 22.82 6.73
C GLY A 311 8.41 22.45 5.32
N GLY A 312 7.66 22.81 4.28
CA GLY A 312 8.08 22.73 2.88
C GLY A 312 8.82 23.97 2.43
N LYS A 313 9.47 23.87 1.28
CA LYS A 313 10.08 25.00 0.57
C LYS A 313 9.43 25.20 -0.79
N LYS A 314 9.56 26.39 -1.35
CA LYS A 314 9.03 26.74 -2.66
C LYS A 314 10.12 27.34 -3.52
N VAL A 315 10.13 26.97 -4.79
CA VAL A 315 11.00 27.60 -5.78
C VAL A 315 10.53 29.04 -6.00
N PRO A 316 11.41 30.02 -5.92
CA PRO A 316 11.05 31.42 -6.18
C PRO A 316 10.67 31.66 -7.65
N LYS A 317 10.16 32.83 -7.94
CA LYS A 317 9.84 33.23 -9.32
C LYS A 317 11.08 33.16 -10.21
N LYS A 318 10.86 32.90 -11.52
CA LYS A 318 11.94 32.76 -12.50
C LYS A 318 12.95 33.91 -12.50
N GLU A 319 12.47 35.14 -12.33
CA GLU A 319 13.31 36.34 -12.26
C GLU A 319 14.32 36.29 -11.11
N VAL A 320 13.86 35.91 -9.92
CA VAL A 320 14.72 35.78 -8.73
C VAL A 320 15.71 34.61 -8.87
N MET A 321 15.26 33.51 -9.51
CA MET A 321 16.16 32.39 -9.81
C MET A 321 17.24 32.80 -10.79
N THR A 322 16.89 33.48 -11.87
CA THR A 322 17.87 33.98 -12.85
C THR A 322 18.84 35.00 -12.24
N GLN A 323 18.38 35.84 -11.31
CA GLN A 323 19.23 36.78 -10.61
C GLN A 323 20.25 36.09 -9.69
N LYS A 324 19.81 35.05 -8.95
CA LYS A 324 20.67 34.38 -7.96
C LYS A 324 21.50 33.23 -8.55
N LEU A 325 21.00 32.56 -9.57
CA LEU A 325 21.64 31.41 -10.25
C LEU A 325 22.10 31.79 -11.68
N GLY A 326 22.31 33.08 -11.96
CA GLY A 326 22.65 33.55 -13.32
C GLY A 326 24.04 33.09 -13.80
N ALA A 327 24.90 32.62 -12.90
CA ALA A 327 26.19 32.00 -13.26
C ALA A 327 26.01 30.60 -13.91
N TRP A 328 24.80 30.01 -13.85
CA TRP A 328 24.53 28.68 -14.35
C TRP A 328 23.73 28.72 -15.65
N PRO A 329 23.94 27.73 -16.56
CA PRO A 329 23.11 27.59 -17.73
C PRO A 329 21.62 27.42 -17.35
N THR A 330 20.75 28.23 -17.96
CA THR A 330 19.31 28.23 -17.63
C THR A 330 18.66 26.87 -17.85
N GLN A 331 19.12 26.11 -18.83
CA GLN A 331 18.64 24.74 -19.10
C GLN A 331 18.95 23.79 -17.96
N LEU A 332 20.15 23.88 -17.37
CA LEU A 332 20.58 23.06 -16.23
C LEU A 332 19.78 23.40 -14.98
N VAL A 333 19.57 24.69 -14.70
CA VAL A 333 18.76 25.14 -13.55
C VAL A 333 17.30 24.67 -13.69
N GLU A 334 16.76 24.73 -14.88
CA GLU A 334 15.38 24.24 -15.16
C GLU A 334 15.27 22.72 -15.04
N SER A 335 16.31 21.97 -15.45
CA SER A 335 16.39 20.51 -15.24
C SER A 335 16.38 20.15 -13.76
N VAL A 336 17.24 20.82 -12.96
CA VAL A 336 17.28 20.64 -11.49
C VAL A 336 15.92 20.96 -10.87
N ARG A 337 15.28 22.05 -11.30
CA ARG A 337 13.95 22.41 -10.81
C ARG A 337 12.91 21.30 -11.10
N ARG A 338 12.86 20.78 -12.33
CA ARG A 338 11.92 19.70 -12.72
C ARG A 338 12.20 18.40 -11.96
N PHE A 339 13.47 18.14 -11.68
CA PHE A 339 13.86 16.90 -11.01
C PHE A 339 13.51 16.91 -9.51
N PHE A 340 13.65 18.04 -8.80
CA PHE A 340 13.48 18.13 -7.37
C PHE A 340 12.18 18.81 -6.91
N ALA A 341 11.51 19.59 -7.74
CA ALA A 341 10.27 20.27 -7.37
C ALA A 341 9.07 19.69 -8.09
N ASN A 342 7.91 19.78 -7.45
CA ASN A 342 6.63 19.42 -8.07
C ASN A 342 6.27 20.38 -9.20
N GLU A 343 5.27 20.04 -10.02
CA GLU A 343 4.74 20.88 -11.11
C GLU A 343 4.40 22.31 -10.65
N ARG A 344 3.97 22.46 -9.39
CA ARG A 344 3.65 23.75 -8.79
C ARG A 344 4.88 24.53 -8.28
N GLY A 345 6.08 23.97 -8.45
CA GLY A 345 7.32 24.55 -7.92
C GLY A 345 7.41 24.49 -6.38
N GLU A 346 6.71 23.58 -5.74
CA GLU A 346 6.78 23.35 -4.30
C GLU A 346 7.60 22.10 -4.01
N LEU A 347 8.44 22.16 -2.98
CA LEU A 347 9.19 21.04 -2.43
C LEU A 347 8.59 20.68 -1.07
N GLY A 348 7.87 19.57 -1.01
CA GLY A 348 7.42 18.97 0.24
C GLY A 348 8.59 18.32 0.98
N LYS A 349 8.28 17.62 2.06
CA LYS A 349 9.31 16.96 2.88
C LYS A 349 10.07 15.90 2.09
N TRP A 350 9.37 15.10 1.28
CA TRP A 350 9.96 14.02 0.48
C TRP A 350 10.92 14.56 -0.59
N GLU A 351 10.54 15.64 -1.29
CA GLU A 351 11.36 16.28 -2.30
C GLU A 351 12.60 16.95 -1.70
N LEU A 352 12.46 17.52 -0.51
CA LEU A 352 13.61 18.07 0.24
C LEU A 352 14.57 16.97 0.69
N GLU A 353 14.06 15.87 1.25
CA GLU A 353 14.86 14.70 1.62
C GLU A 353 15.56 14.11 0.40
N ARG A 354 14.89 14.08 -0.76
CA ARG A 354 15.50 13.69 -2.03
C ARG A 354 16.67 14.59 -2.41
N LEU A 355 16.50 15.89 -2.34
CA LEU A 355 17.58 16.84 -2.62
C LEU A 355 18.78 16.60 -1.70
N TRP A 356 18.55 16.44 -0.41
CA TRP A 356 19.63 16.22 0.57
C TRP A 356 20.34 14.89 0.39
N CYS A 357 19.60 13.83 0.06
CA CYS A 357 20.19 12.51 -0.25
C CYS A 357 21.08 12.60 -1.51
N TRP A 358 20.65 13.34 -2.56
CA TRP A 358 21.47 13.56 -3.75
C TRP A 358 22.74 14.33 -3.43
N VAL A 359 22.66 15.40 -2.62
CA VAL A 359 23.82 16.15 -2.17
C VAL A 359 24.78 15.25 -1.38
N CYS A 360 24.27 14.41 -0.47
CA CYS A 360 25.09 13.46 0.28
C CYS A 360 25.76 12.41 -0.61
N ALA A 361 25.03 11.86 -1.59
CA ALA A 361 25.56 10.86 -2.52
C ALA A 361 26.66 11.45 -3.43
N LEU A 362 26.45 12.65 -3.96
CA LEU A 362 27.47 13.39 -4.72
C LEU A 362 28.67 13.72 -3.86
N GLY A 363 28.46 14.09 -2.59
CA GLY A 363 29.53 14.34 -1.65
C GLY A 363 30.41 13.12 -1.40
N LEU A 364 29.82 11.91 -1.32
CA LEU A 364 30.57 10.64 -1.24
C LEU A 364 31.32 10.35 -2.54
N PHE A 365 30.68 10.54 -3.69
CA PHE A 365 31.28 10.31 -5.00
C PHE A 365 32.54 11.17 -5.24
N VAL A 366 32.46 12.43 -4.87
CA VAL A 366 33.55 13.39 -5.01
C VAL A 366 34.72 13.10 -4.05
N SER A 367 34.43 12.48 -2.90
CA SER A 367 35.41 12.25 -1.85
C SER A 367 36.27 11.00 -2.14
N GLU A 368 37.56 11.08 -1.86
CA GLU A 368 38.52 9.99 -2.09
C GLU A 368 38.15 8.75 -1.27
N GLY A 369 38.15 7.59 -1.95
CA GLY A 369 37.85 6.30 -1.34
C GLY A 369 36.46 6.22 -0.70
N TRP A 370 35.48 7.00 -1.22
CA TRP A 370 34.11 7.03 -0.72
C TRP A 370 34.00 7.31 0.78
N ARG A 371 34.91 8.16 1.27
CA ARG A 371 35.00 8.60 2.66
C ARG A 371 34.89 10.10 2.73
N MET A 372 33.96 10.60 3.49
CA MET A 372 33.69 12.02 3.59
C MET A 372 33.57 12.48 5.04
N GLU A 373 34.26 13.58 5.36
CA GLU A 373 33.99 14.33 6.57
C GLU A 373 32.70 15.13 6.45
N MET A 374 31.84 15.02 7.44
CA MET A 374 30.49 15.60 7.39
C MET A 374 30.42 17.08 7.82
N SER A 375 31.47 17.65 8.46
CA SER A 375 31.38 18.98 9.08
C SER A 375 31.15 20.09 8.07
N ASP A 376 31.81 20.04 6.91
CA ASP A 376 31.64 21.07 5.88
C ASP A 376 30.22 21.06 5.31
N LEU A 377 29.73 19.87 4.93
CA LEU A 377 28.41 19.73 4.36
C LEU A 377 27.31 20.05 5.38
N LYS A 378 27.54 19.73 6.67
CA LYS A 378 26.64 20.11 7.76
C LYS A 378 26.46 21.63 7.84
N LEU A 379 27.57 22.39 7.72
CA LEU A 379 27.54 23.84 7.78
C LEU A 379 26.85 24.44 6.54
N ASP A 380 27.13 23.88 5.36
CA ASP A 380 26.55 24.34 4.11
C ASP A 380 25.05 24.08 4.05
N LEU A 381 24.57 22.93 4.54
CA LEU A 381 23.13 22.58 4.61
C LEU A 381 22.42 23.15 5.84
N LYS A 382 23.16 23.71 6.80
CA LYS A 382 22.64 24.24 8.08
C LYS A 382 21.84 23.19 8.86
N MET A 383 22.36 21.94 8.91
CA MET A 383 21.72 20.80 9.54
C MET A 383 22.45 20.31 10.78
N GLU A 384 21.76 19.50 11.60
CA GLU A 384 22.39 18.80 12.72
C GLU A 384 23.14 17.55 12.26
N ASN A 385 24.21 17.18 12.98
CA ASN A 385 24.98 15.95 12.71
C ASN A 385 24.09 14.69 12.68
N LYS A 386 23.07 14.64 13.53
CA LYS A 386 22.16 13.49 13.63
C LYS A 386 21.31 13.34 12.38
N GLN A 387 20.78 14.43 11.85
CA GLN A 387 19.98 14.42 10.63
C GLN A 387 20.83 14.06 9.42
N LEU A 388 21.98 14.68 9.28
CA LEU A 388 22.89 14.39 8.19
C LEU A 388 23.40 12.93 8.23
N ALA A 389 23.70 12.40 9.43
CA ALA A 389 24.08 11.00 9.61
C ALA A 389 22.96 10.03 9.21
N GLN A 390 21.70 10.42 9.40
CA GLN A 390 20.54 9.62 8.96
C GLN A 390 20.49 9.52 7.43
N TYR A 391 20.70 10.62 6.69
CA TYR A 391 20.72 10.59 5.22
C TYR A 391 21.87 9.71 4.69
N PHE A 392 23.04 9.78 5.29
CA PHE A 392 24.14 8.87 4.92
C PHE A 392 23.82 7.40 5.22
N SER A 393 23.16 7.13 6.35
CA SER A 393 22.71 5.77 6.66
C SER A 393 21.65 5.25 5.67
N GLU A 394 20.73 6.12 5.22
CA GLU A 394 19.74 5.77 4.18
C GLU A 394 20.40 5.47 2.82
N LEU A 395 21.56 6.06 2.54
CA LEU A 395 22.39 5.75 1.36
C LEU A 395 23.23 4.46 1.54
N GLY A 396 23.12 3.77 2.67
CA GLY A 396 23.93 2.57 2.97
C GLY A 396 25.34 2.89 3.48
N ALA A 397 25.67 4.15 3.72
CA ALA A 397 26.97 4.55 4.26
C ALA A 397 27.00 4.40 5.78
N LYS A 398 28.10 3.90 6.31
CA LYS A 398 28.35 3.81 7.75
C LYS A 398 28.93 5.10 8.29
N VAL A 399 28.25 5.69 9.27
CA VAL A 399 28.72 6.90 9.95
C VAL A 399 29.37 6.55 11.27
N SER A 400 30.62 6.95 11.46
CA SER A 400 31.41 6.68 12.66
C SER A 400 32.24 7.90 13.09
N ALA A 401 32.79 7.84 14.29
CA ALA A 401 33.83 8.79 14.69
C ALA A 401 35.08 8.60 13.81
N PRO A 402 35.84 9.68 13.52
CA PRO A 402 37.06 9.60 12.74
C PRO A 402 38.09 8.65 13.41
N SER A 403 38.67 7.74 12.64
CA SER A 403 39.82 6.95 13.08
C SER A 403 41.12 7.76 13.02
N GLU A 404 42.23 7.23 13.56
CA GLU A 404 43.52 7.88 13.46
C GLU A 404 43.95 8.14 12.03
N LYS A 405 43.77 7.17 11.15
CA LYS A 405 44.03 7.30 9.71
C LYS A 405 43.15 8.37 9.05
N ASP A 406 41.91 8.51 9.47
CA ASP A 406 41.05 9.57 8.94
C ASP A 406 41.47 10.95 9.40
N ARG A 407 42.00 11.07 10.64
CA ARG A 407 42.50 12.34 11.15
C ARG A 407 43.71 12.81 10.35
N GLU A 408 44.57 11.90 9.97
CA GLU A 408 45.74 12.20 9.11
C GLU A 408 45.30 12.63 7.71
N VAL A 409 44.40 11.86 7.07
CA VAL A 409 43.90 12.13 5.71
C VAL A 409 43.17 13.48 5.64
N PHE A 410 42.33 13.78 6.63
CA PHE A 410 41.54 15.03 6.65
C PHE A 410 42.27 16.19 7.39
N GLY A 411 43.46 15.99 7.87
CA GLY A 411 44.23 17.03 8.59
C GLY A 411 43.54 17.54 9.87
N MET A 412 42.78 16.67 10.57
CA MET A 412 41.96 17.04 11.71
C MET A 412 42.73 17.02 13.02
N THR A 413 42.57 18.04 13.84
CA THR A 413 43.02 18.00 15.24
C THR A 413 42.18 17.04 16.08
N LYS A 414 42.75 16.55 17.20
CA LYS A 414 42.05 15.63 18.12
C LYS A 414 40.75 16.22 18.65
N ALA A 415 40.69 17.53 18.87
CA ALA A 415 39.49 18.23 19.32
C ALA A 415 38.41 18.28 18.22
N GLN A 416 38.81 18.53 16.97
CA GLN A 416 37.87 18.49 15.82
C GLN A 416 37.34 17.09 15.58
N ALA A 417 38.17 16.07 15.69
CA ALA A 417 37.75 14.66 15.52
C ALA A 417 36.70 14.20 16.54
N ALA A 418 36.73 14.76 17.76
CA ALA A 418 35.72 14.43 18.79
C ALA A 418 34.28 14.87 18.38
N VAL A 419 34.18 16.01 17.69
CA VAL A 419 32.91 16.61 17.27
C VAL A 419 32.49 16.17 15.87
N SER A 420 33.46 15.86 15.01
CA SER A 420 33.23 15.45 13.62
C SER A 420 32.75 13.99 13.50
N ARG A 421 32.11 13.69 12.37
CA ARG A 421 31.73 12.35 11.97
C ARG A 421 32.19 12.12 10.54
N VAL A 422 32.54 10.89 10.24
CA VAL A 422 32.96 10.45 8.89
C VAL A 422 31.94 9.44 8.38
N ALA A 423 31.39 9.73 7.21
CA ALA A 423 30.56 8.80 6.44
C ALA A 423 31.45 8.00 5.49
N ARG A 424 31.24 6.68 5.42
CA ARG A 424 31.99 5.76 4.56
C ARG A 424 31.04 4.82 3.88
N LEU A 425 31.13 4.71 2.58
CA LEU A 425 30.43 3.68 1.84
C LEU A 425 31.32 2.43 1.77
N ARG A 426 30.76 1.29 2.09
CA ARG A 426 31.45 -0.02 2.07
C ARG A 426 30.51 -1.09 1.59
N LEU A 427 31.04 -2.13 0.96
CA LEU A 427 30.33 -3.34 0.62
C LEU A 427 30.52 -4.39 1.72
N PRO A 428 29.48 -5.22 2.02
CA PRO A 428 28.11 -5.10 1.53
C PRO A 428 27.37 -3.89 2.07
N LEU A 429 26.39 -3.37 1.29
CA LEU A 429 25.60 -2.19 1.71
C LEU A 429 24.72 -2.52 2.91
N GLU A 430 24.77 -1.67 3.92
CA GLU A 430 23.93 -1.81 5.12
C GLU A 430 22.88 -0.70 5.16
N PHE A 431 21.67 -1.01 4.74
CA PHE A 431 20.55 -0.08 4.87
C PHE A 431 19.91 -0.15 6.27
N PRO A 432 19.41 0.97 6.79
CA PRO A 432 18.73 0.96 8.07
C PRO A 432 17.48 0.08 7.99
N LYS A 433 17.45 -0.97 8.82
CA LYS A 433 16.28 -1.83 8.97
C LYS A 433 15.16 -1.04 9.62
N VAL A 434 13.98 -1.10 9.04
CA VAL A 434 12.76 -0.59 9.68
C VAL A 434 12.63 -1.32 11.03
N ARG A 435 12.80 -0.60 12.12
CA ARG A 435 12.62 -1.19 13.45
C ARG A 435 11.16 -1.57 13.57
N SER A 436 10.83 -2.85 13.38
CA SER A 436 9.58 -3.41 13.83
C SER A 436 9.49 -3.13 15.33
N GLY A 437 8.48 -2.35 15.73
CA GLY A 437 8.33 -1.93 17.12
C GLY A 437 8.33 -3.15 18.03
N ARG A 438 9.33 -3.23 18.92
CA ARG A 438 9.44 -4.27 19.94
C ARG A 438 8.17 -4.19 20.79
N ARG A 439 7.29 -5.19 20.67
CA ARG A 439 6.19 -5.39 21.60
C ARG A 439 6.79 -5.48 23.00
N ARG A 440 6.44 -4.56 23.89
CA ARG A 440 6.50 -4.72 25.33
C ARG A 440 5.13 -5.13 25.82
#